data_878b4b156e92b1c783cf699a2a2184cd
#
_entry.id   878b4b156e92b1c783cf699a2a2184cd
#
_cell.length_a   1.000
_cell.length_b   1.000
_cell.length_c   1.000
_cell.angle_alpha   90.00
_cell.angle_beta   90.00
_cell.angle_gamma   90.00
#
_symmetry.space_group_name_H-M   'P 1'
#
loop_
_entity.id
_entity.type
_entity.pdbx_description
1 polymer ?
#
loop_
_entity_poly.entity_id
_entity_poly.type
_entity_poly.pdbx_seq_one_letter_code
_entity_poly.pdbx_strand_id
1 'polypeptide(L)'
;MKPIEVKKILFIHGGGNGGYAADEPLVISLKTALGKEYQVNYSEIKPDESAPDFGWVKQIAAKIAKINGDIILVGHSFGASMILKCISEIQVTKKITGIFQ
;
A
#
# COMPACT_ATOMS: atom_id res chain seq x y z
N MET A 1 -15.48 28.06 -1.80
CA MET A 1 -15.17 26.96 -0.87
C MET A 1 -14.18 26.01 -1.53
N LYS A 2 -13.06 25.77 -0.87
CA LYS A 2 -12.09 24.81 -1.40
C LYS A 2 -12.59 23.40 -1.18
N PRO A 3 -12.47 22.50 -2.16
CA PRO A 3 -12.81 21.11 -1.94
C PRO A 3 -11.88 20.50 -0.87
N ILE A 4 -12.41 19.57 -0.10
CA ILE A 4 -11.61 18.84 0.88
C ILE A 4 -10.62 17.98 0.11
N GLU A 5 -9.33 18.19 0.39
CA GLU A 5 -8.28 17.38 -0.21
C GLU A 5 -8.20 16.05 0.50
N VAL A 6 -8.52 14.98 -0.20
CA VAL A 6 -8.48 13.63 0.35
C VAL A 6 -7.04 13.13 0.32
N LYS A 7 -6.54 12.74 1.48
CA LYS A 7 -5.22 12.10 1.60
C LYS A 7 -5.35 10.64 1.25
N LYS A 8 -4.42 10.14 0.45
CA LYS A 8 -4.48 8.78 -0.07
C LYS A 8 -3.46 7.89 0.62
N ILE A 9 -3.95 6.75 1.08
CA ILE A 9 -3.14 5.72 1.74
C ILE A 9 -3.18 4.47 0.88
N LEU A 10 -2.02 3.87 0.65
CA LEU A 10 -1.94 2.54 0.06
C LEU A 10 -1.48 1.58 1.15
N PHE A 11 -2.34 0.62 1.48
CA PHE A 11 -2.04 -0.39 2.49
C PHE A 11 -1.62 -1.69 1.81
N ILE A 12 -0.44 -2.20 2.18
CA ILE A 12 0.10 -3.45 1.66
C ILE A 12 0.05 -4.50 2.77
N HIS A 13 -0.70 -5.57 2.52
CA HIS A 13 -0.94 -6.62 3.51
C HIS A 13 0.29 -7.48 3.77
N GLY A 14 0.22 -8.28 4.83
CA GLY A 14 1.26 -9.25 5.16
C GLY A 14 1.33 -10.37 4.13
N GLY A 15 2.46 -11.08 4.12
CA GLY A 15 2.69 -12.18 3.21
C GLY A 15 2.02 -13.48 3.64
N GLY A 16 2.21 -14.52 2.84
CA GLY A 16 1.70 -15.85 3.10
C GLY A 16 0.26 -16.04 2.66
N ASN A 17 -0.19 -17.29 2.76
CA ASN A 17 -1.55 -17.65 2.43
C ASN A 17 -2.52 -16.94 3.36
N GLY A 18 -3.46 -16.22 2.77
CA GLY A 18 -4.49 -15.54 3.54
C GLY A 18 -4.07 -14.22 4.17
N GLY A 19 -2.86 -13.71 3.87
CA GLY A 19 -2.40 -12.44 4.42
C GLY A 19 -3.33 -11.28 4.10
N TYR A 20 -3.88 -11.25 2.91
CA TYR A 20 -4.84 -10.22 2.51
C TYR A 20 -6.10 -10.27 3.38
N ALA A 21 -6.70 -11.46 3.52
CA ALA A 21 -7.91 -11.61 4.33
C ALA A 21 -7.63 -11.37 5.82
N ALA A 22 -6.45 -11.80 6.30
CA ALA A 22 -6.09 -11.63 7.70
C ALA A 22 -5.94 -10.15 8.09
N ASP A 23 -5.50 -9.31 7.18
CA ASP A 23 -5.29 -7.89 7.47
C ASP A 23 -6.53 -7.02 7.20
N GLU A 24 -7.59 -7.57 6.66
CA GLU A 24 -8.81 -6.82 6.38
C GLU A 24 -9.40 -6.13 7.63
N PRO A 25 -9.49 -6.78 8.80
CA PRO A 25 -9.98 -6.09 9.99
C PRO A 25 -9.12 -4.89 10.38
N LEU A 26 -7.81 -5.00 10.17
CA LEU A 26 -6.89 -3.90 10.45
C LEU A 26 -7.17 -2.71 9.53
N VAL A 27 -7.42 -2.97 8.25
CA VAL A 27 -7.76 -1.93 7.28
C VAL A 27 -9.09 -1.27 7.61
N ILE A 28 -10.08 -2.04 8.01
CA ILE A 28 -11.39 -1.52 8.42
C ILE A 28 -11.24 -0.60 9.64
N SER A 29 -10.45 -1.02 10.62
CA SER A 29 -10.16 -0.19 11.80
C SER A 29 -9.48 1.11 11.41
N LEU A 30 -8.54 1.05 10.49
CA LEU A 30 -7.83 2.23 10.01
C LEU A 30 -8.78 3.20 9.31
N LYS A 31 -9.63 2.71 8.43
CA LYS A 31 -10.62 3.54 7.74
C LYS A 31 -11.56 4.23 8.71
N THR A 32 -12.02 3.50 9.72
CA THR A 32 -12.93 4.03 10.72
C THR A 32 -12.26 5.12 11.55
N ALA A 33 -11.00 4.90 11.94
CA ALA A 33 -10.27 5.85 12.76
C ALA A 33 -9.92 7.13 12.00
N LEU A 34 -9.60 7.03 10.71
CA LEU A 34 -9.15 8.19 9.93
C LEU A 34 -10.29 9.03 9.36
N GLY A 35 -11.44 8.42 9.09
CA GLY A 35 -12.61 9.14 8.61
C GLY A 35 -12.53 9.55 7.14
N LYS A 36 -13.32 10.53 6.78
CA LYS A 36 -13.56 10.90 5.36
C LYS A 36 -12.41 11.64 4.69
N GLU A 37 -11.47 12.18 5.46
CA GLU A 37 -10.33 12.91 4.91
C GLU A 37 -9.26 12.00 4.32
N TYR A 38 -9.40 10.70 4.54
CA TYR A 38 -8.44 9.70 4.08
C TYR A 38 -9.13 8.64 3.23
N GLN A 39 -8.48 8.31 2.13
CA GLN A 39 -8.91 7.20 1.28
C GLN A 39 -7.88 6.09 1.41
N VAL A 40 -8.31 4.92 1.91
CA VAL A 40 -7.44 3.77 2.06
C VAL A 40 -7.64 2.86 0.86
N ASN A 41 -6.59 2.66 0.08
CA ASN A 41 -6.57 1.75 -1.05
C ASN A 41 -6.00 0.42 -0.59
N TYR A 42 -6.78 -0.63 -0.74
CA TYR A 42 -6.42 -1.95 -0.26
C TYR A 42 -6.85 -3.01 -1.28
N SER A 43 -5.89 -3.68 -1.84
CA SER A 43 -6.14 -4.76 -2.79
C SER A 43 -5.10 -5.85 -2.63
N GLU A 44 -5.48 -7.06 -2.98
CA GLU A 44 -4.63 -8.22 -2.83
C GLU A 44 -3.42 -8.19 -3.76
N ILE A 45 -2.26 -8.55 -3.22
CA ILE A 45 -1.09 -8.86 -4.04
C ILE A 45 -1.06 -10.37 -4.20
N LYS A 46 -1.10 -10.82 -5.44
CA LYS A 46 -1.09 -12.24 -5.77
C LYS A 46 0.34 -12.71 -5.97
N PRO A 47 0.81 -13.68 -5.18
CA PRO A 47 2.19 -14.17 -5.35
C PRO A 47 2.39 -14.78 -6.74
N ASP A 48 3.52 -14.46 -7.35
CA ASP A 48 3.98 -15.06 -8.60
C ASP A 48 5.28 -15.80 -8.31
N GLU A 49 5.20 -17.11 -8.18
CA GLU A 49 6.33 -17.93 -7.80
C GLU A 49 7.46 -17.91 -8.82
N SER A 50 7.16 -17.53 -10.07
CA SER A 50 8.16 -17.47 -11.14
C SER A 50 8.93 -16.14 -11.15
N ALA A 51 8.53 -15.16 -10.36
CA ALA A 51 9.13 -13.84 -10.37
C ALA A 51 10.00 -13.62 -9.12
N PRO A 52 11.03 -12.73 -9.21
CA PRO A 52 11.75 -12.32 -8.01
C PRO A 52 10.80 -11.74 -6.97
N ASP A 53 11.09 -12.00 -5.67
CA ASP A 53 10.26 -11.58 -4.53
C ASP A 53 8.76 -11.83 -4.76
N PHE A 54 8.46 -12.93 -5.44
CA PHE A 54 7.09 -13.35 -5.76
C PHE A 54 6.26 -12.28 -6.49
N GLY A 55 6.93 -11.36 -7.19
CA GLY A 55 6.27 -10.30 -7.95
C GLY A 55 5.73 -9.16 -7.10
N TRP A 56 6.06 -9.09 -5.82
CA TRP A 56 5.53 -8.08 -4.92
C TRP A 56 5.97 -6.67 -5.28
N VAL A 57 7.28 -6.47 -5.54
CA VAL A 57 7.81 -5.14 -5.86
C VAL A 57 7.12 -4.56 -7.09
N LYS A 58 6.98 -5.37 -8.13
CA LYS A 58 6.33 -4.95 -9.38
C LYS A 58 4.86 -4.57 -9.15
N GLN A 59 4.15 -5.38 -8.37
CA GLN A 59 2.74 -5.12 -8.08
C GLN A 59 2.55 -3.88 -7.22
N ILE A 60 3.42 -3.68 -6.23
CA ILE A 60 3.39 -2.46 -5.40
C ILE A 60 3.64 -1.24 -6.27
N ALA A 61 4.63 -1.28 -7.15
CA ALA A 61 4.93 -0.17 -8.06
C ALA A 61 3.74 0.16 -8.95
N ALA A 62 3.06 -0.87 -9.46
CA ALA A 62 1.87 -0.66 -10.28
C ALA A 62 0.72 -0.02 -9.49
N LYS A 63 0.54 -0.42 -8.24
CA LYS A 63 -0.49 0.16 -7.38
C LYS A 63 -0.19 1.63 -7.07
N ILE A 64 1.06 1.96 -6.79
CA ILE A 64 1.49 3.34 -6.57
C ILE A 64 1.19 4.19 -7.80
N ALA A 65 1.52 3.67 -8.98
CA ALA A 65 1.33 4.41 -10.23
C ALA A 65 -0.13 4.73 -10.54
N LYS A 66 -1.05 3.90 -10.07
CA LYS A 66 -2.49 4.08 -10.31
C LYS A 66 -3.14 5.14 -9.42
N ILE A 67 -2.49 5.51 -8.33
CA ILE A 67 -3.04 6.50 -7.40
C ILE A 67 -2.56 7.87 -7.81
N ASN A 68 -3.48 8.80 -7.98
CA ASN A 68 -3.13 10.18 -8.34
C ASN A 68 -2.72 10.97 -7.11
N GLY A 69 -1.70 11.81 -7.26
CA GLY A 69 -1.24 12.71 -6.20
C GLY A 69 -0.30 12.05 -5.21
N ASP A 70 -0.08 12.73 -4.10
CA ASP A 70 0.80 12.25 -3.04
C ASP A 70 0.16 11.06 -2.31
N ILE A 71 1.00 10.16 -1.80
CA ILE A 71 0.51 8.97 -1.10
C ILE A 71 1.25 8.76 0.21
N ILE A 72 0.56 8.07 1.12
CA ILE A 72 1.13 7.54 2.35
C ILE A 72 1.13 6.02 2.20
N LEU A 73 2.28 5.40 2.41
CA LEU A 73 2.42 3.95 2.33
C LEU A 73 2.33 3.35 3.73
N VAL A 74 1.48 2.36 3.89
CA VAL A 74 1.34 1.61 5.14
C VAL A 74 1.51 0.13 4.81
N GLY A 75 2.37 -0.54 5.55
CA GLY A 75 2.61 -1.96 5.33
C GLY A 75 2.58 -2.73 6.62
N HIS A 76 2.16 -3.99 6.55
CA HIS A 76 2.16 -4.89 7.67
C HIS A 76 3.06 -6.08 7.38
N SER A 77 4.02 -6.37 8.27
CA SER A 77 4.88 -7.54 8.19
C SER A 77 5.65 -7.59 6.86
N PHE A 78 5.48 -8.65 6.08
CA PHE A 78 6.14 -8.80 4.78
C PHE A 78 5.81 -7.65 3.82
N GLY A 79 4.57 -7.14 3.87
CA GLY A 79 4.18 -5.98 3.06
C GLY A 79 5.03 -4.76 3.32
N ALA A 80 5.34 -4.49 4.59
CA ALA A 80 6.22 -3.37 4.96
C ALA A 80 7.62 -3.54 4.38
N SER A 81 8.19 -4.75 4.46
CA SER A 81 9.50 -5.04 3.89
C SER A 81 9.51 -4.85 2.37
N MET A 82 8.45 -5.27 1.70
CA MET A 82 8.36 -5.14 0.25
C MET A 82 8.17 -3.69 -0.21
N ILE A 83 7.50 -2.86 0.60
CA ILE A 83 7.43 -1.43 0.33
C ILE A 83 8.84 -0.83 0.32
N LEU A 84 9.63 -1.12 1.34
CA LEU A 84 11.01 -0.60 1.43
C LEU A 84 11.85 -1.09 0.25
N LYS A 85 11.71 -2.35 -0.11
CA LYS A 85 12.42 -2.91 -1.26
C LYS A 85 12.01 -2.22 -2.56
N CYS A 86 10.72 -1.99 -2.74
CA CYS A 86 10.19 -1.31 -3.93
C CYS A 86 10.79 0.09 -4.06
N ILE A 87 10.81 0.86 -2.99
CA ILE A 87 11.33 2.22 -3.01
C ILE A 87 12.84 2.23 -3.30
N SER A 88 13.58 1.24 -2.80
CA SER A 88 15.02 1.17 -3.02
C SER A 88 15.41 0.72 -4.44
N GLU A 89 14.58 -0.09 -5.09
CA GLU A 89 14.89 -0.69 -6.38
C GLU A 89 14.25 0.03 -7.56
N ILE A 90 13.09 0.65 -7.36
CA ILE A 90 12.31 1.27 -8.43
C ILE A 90 12.24 2.76 -8.18
N GLN A 91 12.56 3.55 -9.22
CA GLN A 91 12.41 4.99 -9.13
C GLN A 91 10.93 5.34 -9.08
N VAL A 92 10.50 5.91 -7.96
CA VAL A 92 9.13 6.35 -7.77
C VAL A 92 9.08 7.85 -8.04
N THR A 93 8.33 8.24 -9.07
CA THR A 93 8.20 9.66 -9.45
C THR A 93 7.17 10.39 -8.60
N LYS A 94 6.29 9.64 -7.94
CA LYS A 94 5.25 10.20 -7.10
C LYS A 94 5.80 10.58 -5.72
N LYS A 95 5.33 11.68 -5.18
CA LYS A 95 5.73 12.11 -3.84
C LYS A 95 5.11 11.18 -2.79
N ILE A 96 5.96 10.62 -1.95
CA ILE A 96 5.54 9.78 -0.83
C ILE A 96 5.64 10.62 0.43
N THR A 97 4.51 10.89 1.09
CA THR A 97 4.47 11.77 2.25
C THR A 97 4.64 11.05 3.58
N GLY A 98 4.62 9.72 3.57
CA GLY A 98 4.86 8.94 4.78
C GLY A 98 4.95 7.46 4.49
N ILE A 99 5.69 6.73 5.34
CA ILE A 99 5.80 5.28 5.29
C ILE A 99 5.64 4.78 6.72
N PHE A 100 4.69 3.86 6.92
CA PHE A 100 4.42 3.27 8.24
C PHE A 100 4.48 1.75 8.15
N GLN A 101 5.01 1.15 9.16
CA GLN A 101 5.18 -0.31 9.25
C GLN A 101 4.31 -0.91 10.34
#